data_b3a527fe2c495eb72ac310a9b955f9ee
#
_entry.id   b3a527fe2c495eb72ac310a9b955f9ee
#
_cell.length_a   1.000
_cell.length_b   1.000
_cell.length_c   1.000
_cell.angle_alpha   90.00
_cell.angle_beta   90.00
_cell.angle_gamma   90.00
#
_symmetry.space_group_name_H-M   'P 1'
#
loop_
_entity.id
_entity.type
_entity.pdbx_description
1 polymer ?
#
loop_
_entity_poly.entity_id
_entity_poly.type
_entity_poly.pdbx_seq_one_letter_code
_entity_poly.pdbx_strand_id
1 'polypeptide(L)'
;MRRTLAMVEADLPPNMDTMFNNIEINSNPWGIGKSERDKWAQDLNIKRMKDHPDTDVLFWVGCAGSFDDRTKKVSTSLVNILNKAGVDFAILGKEENCTGDPVRRSGNEYLAVQLMNQNVNLLNSYNFKDVLTFCPHCFNNLANELPDFGGHYRVKHAVDFVNDLIKEKKIVLDTSVPLNITYHD
;
A
#
# COMPACT_ATOMS: atom_id res chain seq x y z
N MET A 1 26.26 6.71 3.20
CA MET A 1 26.45 5.91 4.42
C MET A 1 25.64 4.60 4.39
N ARG A 2 24.32 4.57 4.53
CA ARG A 2 23.56 3.29 4.52
C ARG A 2 23.78 2.44 3.29
N ARG A 3 23.78 3.04 2.08
CA ARG A 3 24.05 2.32 0.83
C ARG A 3 25.43 1.67 0.80
N THR A 4 26.45 2.34 1.32
CA THR A 4 27.82 1.80 1.38
C THR A 4 27.87 0.58 2.29
N LEU A 5 27.27 0.69 3.49
CA LEU A 5 27.19 -0.41 4.45
C LEU A 5 26.43 -1.62 3.85
N ALA A 6 25.28 -1.37 3.21
CA ALA A 6 24.43 -2.43 2.69
C ALA A 6 24.98 -3.09 1.41
N MET A 7 25.57 -2.30 0.49
CA MET A 7 25.88 -2.77 -0.85
C MET A 7 27.37 -3.02 -1.12
N VAL A 8 28.26 -2.46 -0.31
CA VAL A 8 29.71 -2.58 -0.50
C VAL A 8 30.36 -3.36 0.64
N GLU A 9 30.03 -3.01 1.88
CA GLU A 9 30.67 -3.57 3.07
C GLU A 9 29.95 -4.81 3.59
N ALA A 10 28.69 -5.00 3.20
CA ALA A 10 27.80 -6.06 3.71
C ALA A 10 27.72 -6.10 5.26
N ASP A 11 27.90 -4.93 5.87
CA ASP A 11 27.87 -4.75 7.34
C ASP A 11 26.50 -4.24 7.77
N LEU A 12 25.58 -5.17 7.94
CA LEU A 12 24.21 -4.91 8.33
C LEU A 12 23.82 -5.71 9.58
N PRO A 13 22.94 -5.16 10.42
CA PRO A 13 22.32 -5.95 11.49
C PRO A 13 21.61 -7.19 10.91
N PRO A 14 21.71 -8.38 11.54
CA PRO A 14 21.16 -9.63 11.02
C PRO A 14 19.64 -9.58 10.71
N ASN A 15 18.89 -8.77 11.45
CA ASN A 15 17.45 -8.58 11.19
C ASN A 15 17.16 -7.80 9.90
N MET A 16 18.09 -6.98 9.42
CA MET A 16 17.95 -6.31 8.12
C MET A 16 18.16 -7.29 6.96
N ASP A 17 19.13 -8.18 7.04
CA ASP A 17 19.31 -9.23 6.04
C ASP A 17 18.09 -10.14 5.96
N THR A 18 17.56 -10.52 7.12
CA THR A 18 16.30 -11.30 7.19
C THR A 18 15.15 -10.55 6.52
N MET A 19 15.02 -9.25 6.77
CA MET A 19 13.99 -8.41 6.12
C MET A 19 14.18 -8.35 4.60
N PHE A 20 15.41 -8.19 4.10
CA PHE A 20 15.67 -8.16 2.66
C PHE A 20 15.31 -9.48 1.99
N ASN A 21 15.73 -10.61 2.55
CA ASN A 21 15.37 -11.94 2.07
C ASN A 21 13.85 -12.15 2.07
N ASN A 22 13.18 -11.75 3.14
CA ASN A 22 11.73 -11.88 3.25
C ASN A 22 11.01 -11.05 2.17
N ILE A 23 11.47 -9.83 1.92
CA ILE A 23 10.86 -8.97 0.89
C ILE A 23 11.15 -9.51 -0.51
N GLU A 24 12.36 -9.98 -0.78
CA GLU A 24 12.74 -10.54 -2.07
C GLU A 24 11.91 -11.79 -2.42
N ILE A 25 11.76 -12.71 -1.47
CA ILE A 25 11.08 -14.00 -1.69
C ILE A 25 9.56 -13.87 -1.58
N ASN A 26 9.06 -13.17 -0.54
CA ASN A 26 7.65 -13.14 -0.15
C ASN A 26 6.98 -11.78 -0.36
N SER A 27 7.69 -10.79 -0.85
CA SER A 27 7.19 -9.41 -1.08
C SER A 27 6.64 -8.72 0.18
N ASN A 28 7.12 -9.12 1.37
CA ASN A 28 6.80 -8.46 2.64
C ASN A 28 7.91 -8.69 3.68
N PRO A 29 8.09 -7.78 4.66
CA PRO A 29 9.19 -7.83 5.63
C PRO A 29 9.10 -8.98 6.64
N TRP A 30 7.94 -9.61 6.80
CA TRP A 30 7.73 -10.69 7.79
C TRP A 30 7.97 -12.09 7.22
N GLY A 31 8.19 -12.23 5.91
CA GLY A 31 8.38 -13.53 5.27
C GLY A 31 7.10 -14.38 5.18
N ILE A 32 5.94 -13.76 5.33
CA ILE A 32 4.65 -14.45 5.20
C ILE A 32 4.40 -14.75 3.72
N GLY A 33 3.98 -15.98 3.44
CA GLY A 33 3.77 -16.43 2.07
C GLY A 33 2.82 -15.53 1.28
N LYS A 34 3.13 -15.30 0.02
CA LYS A 34 2.37 -14.39 -0.87
C LYS A 34 0.90 -14.81 -1.02
N SER A 35 0.60 -16.09 -0.88
CA SER A 35 -0.78 -16.64 -0.90
C SER A 35 -1.67 -16.14 0.25
N GLU A 36 -1.05 -15.67 1.34
CA GLU A 36 -1.75 -15.19 2.53
C GLU A 36 -2.19 -13.72 2.41
N ARG A 37 -1.65 -12.99 1.41
CA ARG A 37 -1.76 -11.54 1.33
C ARG A 37 -3.18 -11.00 1.25
N ASP A 38 -4.09 -11.73 0.65
CA ASP A 38 -5.50 -11.31 0.50
C ASP A 38 -6.49 -12.08 1.38
N LYS A 39 -6.00 -12.90 2.33
CA LYS A 39 -6.87 -13.65 3.24
C LYS A 39 -7.76 -12.76 4.10
N TRP A 40 -7.28 -11.58 4.50
CA TRP A 40 -8.07 -10.61 5.26
C TRP A 40 -9.33 -10.14 4.52
N ALA A 41 -9.33 -10.28 3.19
CA ALA A 41 -10.39 -9.80 2.30
C ALA A 41 -11.30 -10.92 1.78
N GLN A 42 -11.17 -12.18 2.26
CA GLN A 42 -11.93 -13.32 1.73
C GLN A 42 -13.43 -13.20 1.98
N ASP A 43 -13.81 -12.68 3.15
CA ASP A 43 -15.21 -12.52 3.54
C ASP A 43 -15.79 -11.15 3.13
N LEU A 44 -14.99 -10.34 2.43
CA LEU A 44 -15.39 -9.02 1.97
C LEU A 44 -15.66 -9.07 0.46
N ASN A 45 -16.77 -8.44 0.04
CA ASN A 45 -17.07 -8.31 -1.39
C ASN A 45 -16.19 -7.23 -2.02
N ILE A 46 -14.94 -7.62 -2.39
CA ILE A 46 -13.96 -6.72 -3.00
C ILE A 46 -13.52 -7.30 -4.33
N LYS A 47 -13.56 -6.48 -5.37
CA LYS A 47 -13.03 -6.80 -6.70
C LYS A 47 -11.51 -6.98 -6.65
N ARG A 48 -11.00 -7.90 -7.49
CA ARG A 48 -9.55 -8.05 -7.73
C ARG A 48 -9.24 -7.47 -9.11
N MET A 49 -8.14 -6.70 -9.23
CA MET A 49 -7.71 -6.12 -10.51
C MET A 49 -7.52 -7.18 -11.59
N LYS A 50 -7.07 -8.37 -11.20
CA LYS A 50 -6.91 -9.52 -12.12
C LYS A 50 -8.21 -9.90 -12.84
N ASP A 51 -9.35 -9.83 -12.15
CA ASP A 51 -10.66 -10.21 -12.66
C ASP A 51 -11.43 -8.99 -13.20
N HIS A 52 -11.07 -7.80 -12.77
CA HIS A 52 -11.64 -6.51 -13.13
C HIS A 52 -10.52 -5.50 -13.40
N PRO A 53 -9.88 -5.56 -14.59
CA PRO A 53 -8.70 -4.79 -14.93
C PRO A 53 -8.96 -3.29 -15.11
N ASP A 54 -10.22 -2.88 -15.03
CA ASP A 54 -10.68 -1.50 -15.14
C ASP A 54 -11.52 -1.11 -13.93
N THR A 55 -11.12 -0.05 -13.23
CA THR A 55 -11.79 0.46 -12.03
C THR A 55 -11.46 1.94 -11.82
N ASP A 56 -12.30 2.66 -11.06
CA ASP A 56 -11.99 4.05 -10.73
C ASP A 56 -10.82 4.18 -9.75
N VAL A 57 -10.77 3.31 -8.73
CA VAL A 57 -9.80 3.37 -7.65
C VAL A 57 -9.11 2.04 -7.43
N LEU A 58 -7.78 2.04 -7.57
CA LEU A 58 -6.96 0.93 -7.12
C LEU A 58 -6.60 1.14 -5.64
N PHE A 59 -7.07 0.28 -4.76
CA PHE A 59 -6.69 0.32 -3.35
C PHE A 59 -5.41 -0.50 -3.12
N TRP A 60 -4.30 0.22 -2.94
CA TRP A 60 -3.02 -0.35 -2.52
C TRP A 60 -3.02 -0.57 -1.00
N VAL A 61 -3.15 -1.81 -0.58
CA VAL A 61 -3.34 -2.21 0.82
C VAL A 61 -2.04 -2.08 1.63
N GLY A 62 -0.94 -2.44 1.03
CA GLY A 62 0.38 -2.48 1.66
C GLY A 62 0.57 -3.71 2.54
N CYS A 63 1.83 -3.95 2.93
CA CYS A 63 2.18 -5.14 3.71
C CYS A 63 1.52 -5.14 5.10
N ALA A 64 1.53 -4.00 5.81
CA ALA A 64 0.89 -3.91 7.12
C ALA A 64 -0.62 -4.14 7.04
N GLY A 65 -1.30 -3.54 6.05
CA GLY A 65 -2.73 -3.73 5.83
C GLY A 65 -3.14 -5.16 5.51
N SER A 66 -2.21 -5.94 4.96
CA SER A 66 -2.43 -7.34 4.59
C SER A 66 -2.11 -8.33 5.70
N PHE A 67 -1.13 -8.04 6.58
CA PHE A 67 -0.58 -9.04 7.49
C PHE A 67 -0.65 -8.67 8.98
N ASP A 68 -0.63 -7.39 9.35
CA ASP A 68 -0.74 -6.97 10.75
C ASP A 68 -2.19 -6.95 11.23
N ASP A 69 -2.48 -7.60 12.36
CA ASP A 69 -3.86 -7.82 12.82
C ASP A 69 -4.59 -6.51 13.19
N ARG A 70 -3.87 -5.50 13.67
CA ARG A 70 -4.46 -4.19 13.94
C ARG A 70 -4.73 -3.45 12.63
N THR A 71 -3.78 -3.49 11.73
CA THR A 71 -3.85 -2.76 10.46
C THR A 71 -4.84 -3.40 9.48
N LYS A 72 -5.06 -4.73 9.54
CA LYS A 72 -6.15 -5.41 8.82
C LYS A 72 -7.53 -4.82 9.17
N LYS A 73 -7.75 -4.43 10.43
CA LYS A 73 -9.01 -3.78 10.84
C LYS A 73 -9.17 -2.41 10.16
N VAL A 74 -8.07 -1.68 9.97
CA VAL A 74 -8.08 -0.42 9.22
C VAL A 74 -8.42 -0.68 7.75
N SER A 75 -7.80 -1.69 7.12
CA SER A 75 -8.11 -2.10 5.74
C SER A 75 -9.59 -2.43 5.58
N THR A 76 -10.14 -3.25 6.48
CA THR A 76 -11.56 -3.64 6.48
C THR A 76 -12.48 -2.43 6.67
N SER A 77 -12.14 -1.52 7.59
CA SER A 77 -12.93 -0.32 7.83
C SER A 77 -12.94 0.61 6.63
N LEU A 78 -11.79 0.78 5.96
CA LEU A 78 -11.72 1.59 4.74
C LEU A 78 -12.55 0.97 3.62
N VAL A 79 -12.50 -0.34 3.42
CA VAL A 79 -13.34 -1.06 2.46
C VAL A 79 -14.83 -0.83 2.72
N ASN A 80 -15.26 -0.91 3.99
CA ASN A 80 -16.65 -0.65 4.36
C ASN A 80 -17.06 0.80 4.04
N ILE A 81 -16.18 1.76 4.27
CA ILE A 81 -16.39 3.16 3.90
C ILE A 81 -16.55 3.32 2.39
N LEU A 82 -15.65 2.74 1.60
CA LEU A 82 -15.68 2.81 0.14
C LEU A 82 -16.96 2.18 -0.42
N ASN A 83 -17.35 1.01 0.08
CA ASN A 83 -18.59 0.34 -0.30
C ASN A 83 -19.82 1.19 0.03
N LYS A 84 -19.87 1.76 1.25
CA LYS A 84 -20.98 2.63 1.67
C LYS A 84 -21.08 3.91 0.83
N ALA A 85 -19.95 4.43 0.38
CA ALA A 85 -19.88 5.61 -0.49
C ALA A 85 -20.14 5.30 -1.97
N GLY A 86 -20.34 4.03 -2.34
CA GLY A 86 -20.57 3.61 -3.72
C GLY A 86 -19.36 3.83 -4.63
N VAL A 87 -18.13 3.77 -4.08
CA VAL A 87 -16.90 3.92 -4.85
C VAL A 87 -16.63 2.63 -5.63
N ASP A 88 -16.34 2.76 -6.92
CA ASP A 88 -15.83 1.64 -7.71
C ASP A 88 -14.34 1.46 -7.44
N PHE A 89 -13.97 0.36 -6.77
CA PHE A 89 -12.59 0.08 -6.40
C PHE A 89 -12.25 -1.40 -6.47
N ALA A 90 -10.97 -1.68 -6.65
CA ALA A 90 -10.42 -3.03 -6.60
C ALA A 90 -9.07 -3.05 -5.87
N ILE A 91 -8.63 -4.24 -5.48
CA ILE A 91 -7.30 -4.49 -4.91
C ILE A 91 -6.48 -5.40 -5.81
N LEU A 92 -5.16 -5.35 -5.70
CA LEU A 92 -4.27 -6.28 -6.40
C LEU A 92 -4.30 -7.69 -5.79
N GLY A 93 -4.63 -7.79 -4.50
CA GLY A 93 -4.64 -9.06 -3.78
C GLY A 93 -3.27 -9.72 -3.75
N LYS A 94 -3.17 -10.95 -4.25
CA LYS A 94 -1.91 -11.72 -4.27
C LYS A 94 -0.85 -11.15 -5.21
N GLU A 95 -1.22 -10.29 -6.16
CA GLU A 95 -0.28 -9.67 -7.09
C GLU A 95 0.46 -8.48 -6.49
N GLU A 96 -0.08 -7.88 -5.41
CA GLU A 96 0.55 -6.75 -4.74
C GLU A 96 1.89 -7.13 -4.11
N ASN A 97 2.93 -6.34 -4.35
CA ASN A 97 4.24 -6.49 -3.74
C ASN A 97 4.48 -5.41 -2.66
N CYS A 98 5.59 -5.53 -1.93
CA CYS A 98 6.11 -4.40 -1.16
C CYS A 98 6.49 -3.26 -2.13
N THR A 99 6.24 -2.01 -1.73
CA THR A 99 6.67 -0.84 -2.53
C THR A 99 8.20 -0.71 -2.66
N GLY A 100 8.96 -1.34 -1.76
CA GLY A 100 10.41 -1.21 -1.70
C GLY A 100 10.90 -0.12 -0.73
N ASP A 101 10.01 0.67 -0.14
CA ASP A 101 10.38 1.75 0.79
C ASP A 101 11.31 1.29 1.93
N PRO A 102 11.01 0.23 2.71
CA PRO A 102 11.89 -0.22 3.79
C PRO A 102 13.26 -0.66 3.29
N VAL A 103 13.33 -1.25 2.11
CA VAL A 103 14.56 -1.72 1.48
C VAL A 103 15.44 -0.55 1.06
N ARG A 104 14.85 0.44 0.37
CA ARG A 104 15.57 1.65 -0.08
C ARG A 104 16.09 2.45 1.10
N ARG A 105 15.27 2.66 2.13
CA ARG A 105 15.66 3.40 3.34
C ARG A 105 16.74 2.69 4.15
N SER A 106 16.79 1.37 4.07
CA SER A 106 17.84 0.57 4.69
C SER A 106 19.13 0.49 3.86
N GLY A 107 19.12 0.97 2.62
CA GLY A 107 20.31 1.13 1.78
C GLY A 107 20.50 0.07 0.70
N ASN A 108 19.63 -0.94 0.59
CA ASN A 108 19.68 -1.92 -0.50
C ASN A 108 18.98 -1.35 -1.75
N GLU A 109 19.69 -0.48 -2.46
CA GLU A 109 19.16 0.19 -3.65
C GLU A 109 18.86 -0.78 -4.78
N TYR A 110 19.66 -1.84 -4.92
CA TYR A 110 19.46 -2.84 -5.97
C TYR A 110 18.08 -3.51 -5.87
N LEU A 111 17.76 -4.06 -4.70
CA LEU A 111 16.46 -4.70 -4.47
C LEU A 111 15.31 -3.67 -4.54
N ALA A 112 15.54 -2.45 -4.06
CA ALA A 112 14.54 -1.38 -4.14
C ALA A 112 14.17 -1.05 -5.58
N VAL A 113 15.15 -0.83 -6.46
CA VAL A 113 14.96 -0.56 -7.89
C VAL A 113 14.22 -1.72 -8.57
N GLN A 114 14.59 -2.95 -8.24
CA GLN A 114 13.94 -4.14 -8.79
C GLN A 114 12.44 -4.18 -8.42
N LEU A 115 12.10 -3.94 -7.16
CA LEU A 115 10.72 -3.89 -6.69
C LEU A 115 9.92 -2.75 -7.32
N MET A 116 10.51 -1.56 -7.44
CA MET A 116 9.87 -0.41 -8.07
C MET A 116 9.54 -0.68 -9.54
N ASN A 117 10.48 -1.23 -10.31
CA ASN A 117 10.22 -1.62 -11.70
C ASN A 117 9.12 -2.69 -11.81
N GLN A 118 9.12 -3.70 -10.94
CA GLN A 118 8.07 -4.71 -10.91
C GLN A 118 6.70 -4.09 -10.63
N ASN A 119 6.62 -3.17 -9.66
CA ASN A 119 5.38 -2.49 -9.30
C ASN A 119 4.88 -1.57 -10.41
N VAL A 120 5.79 -0.82 -11.07
CA VAL A 120 5.41 0.01 -12.23
C VAL A 120 4.87 -0.85 -13.37
N ASN A 121 5.54 -1.95 -13.71
CA ASN A 121 5.08 -2.87 -14.74
C ASN A 121 3.69 -3.45 -14.40
N LEU A 122 3.47 -3.84 -13.15
CA LEU A 122 2.19 -4.36 -12.69
C LEU A 122 1.08 -3.29 -12.75
N LEU A 123 1.34 -2.11 -12.23
CA LEU A 123 0.37 -1.02 -12.22
C LEU A 123 0.00 -0.55 -13.62
N ASN A 124 0.98 -0.48 -14.52
CA ASN A 124 0.77 -0.09 -15.92
C ASN A 124 0.01 -1.14 -16.76
N SER A 125 -0.18 -2.36 -16.23
CA SER A 125 -0.99 -3.39 -16.89
C SER A 125 -2.49 -3.25 -16.59
N TYR A 126 -2.88 -2.33 -15.71
CA TYR A 126 -4.25 -2.09 -15.29
C TYR A 126 -4.71 -0.67 -15.60
N ASN A 127 -6.03 -0.49 -15.70
CA ASN A 127 -6.64 0.82 -15.92
C ASN A 127 -7.36 1.30 -14.64
N PHE A 128 -6.93 2.44 -14.11
CA PHE A 128 -7.53 3.08 -12.94
C PHE A 128 -7.27 4.58 -12.95
N LYS A 129 -8.10 5.36 -12.25
CA LYS A 129 -7.94 6.82 -12.15
C LYS A 129 -7.07 7.24 -10.98
N ASP A 130 -7.27 6.62 -9.83
CA ASP A 130 -6.60 6.93 -8.57
C ASP A 130 -5.97 5.68 -7.95
N VAL A 131 -4.82 5.86 -7.29
CA VAL A 131 -4.28 4.88 -6.35
C VAL A 131 -4.56 5.38 -4.93
N LEU A 132 -5.28 4.58 -4.16
CA LEU A 132 -5.62 4.87 -2.76
C LEU A 132 -4.74 4.05 -1.83
N THR A 133 -4.16 4.66 -0.81
CA THR A 133 -3.48 3.95 0.27
C THR A 133 -3.62 4.70 1.60
N PHE A 134 -3.60 3.99 2.71
CA PHE A 134 -3.55 4.59 4.05
C PHE A 134 -2.16 4.55 4.70
N CYS A 135 -1.21 3.84 4.08
CA CYS A 135 0.16 3.75 4.58
C CYS A 135 0.98 4.93 4.07
N PRO A 136 1.54 5.79 4.94
CA PRO A 136 2.32 6.95 4.52
C PRO A 136 3.61 6.57 3.77
N HIS A 137 4.23 5.43 4.10
CA HIS A 137 5.40 4.92 3.38
C HIS A 137 5.04 4.48 1.96
N CYS A 138 3.92 3.76 1.80
CA CYS A 138 3.44 3.39 0.46
C CYS A 138 3.04 4.64 -0.32
N PHE A 139 2.34 5.59 0.31
CA PHE A 139 1.97 6.85 -0.32
C PHE A 139 3.19 7.60 -0.87
N ASN A 140 4.22 7.80 -0.03
CA ASN A 140 5.43 8.50 -0.47
C ASN A 140 6.11 7.79 -1.65
N ASN A 141 6.25 6.47 -1.57
CA ASN A 141 6.89 5.71 -2.64
C ASN A 141 6.09 5.78 -3.95
N LEU A 142 4.78 5.51 -3.89
CA LEU A 142 3.89 5.52 -5.06
C LEU A 142 3.79 6.90 -5.71
N ALA A 143 3.73 7.97 -4.89
CA ALA A 143 3.54 9.34 -5.39
C ALA A 143 4.83 10.01 -5.84
N ASN A 144 5.95 9.78 -5.12
CA ASN A 144 7.14 10.59 -5.27
C ASN A 144 8.36 9.83 -5.80
N GLU A 145 8.38 8.49 -5.67
CA GLU A 145 9.54 7.69 -6.06
C GLU A 145 9.29 6.87 -7.34
N LEU A 146 8.10 6.30 -7.53
CA LEU A 146 7.77 5.57 -8.75
C LEU A 146 7.78 6.41 -10.04
N PRO A 147 7.54 7.73 -10.03
CA PRO A 147 7.70 8.55 -11.23
C PRO A 147 9.09 8.45 -11.88
N ASP A 148 10.15 8.29 -11.09
CA ASP A 148 11.52 8.10 -11.59
C ASP A 148 11.68 6.79 -12.37
N PHE A 149 10.73 5.86 -12.24
CA PHE A 149 10.67 4.54 -12.90
C PHE A 149 9.58 4.46 -13.97
N GLY A 150 8.95 5.57 -14.33
CA GLY A 150 7.87 5.63 -15.31
C GLY A 150 6.47 5.36 -14.76
N GLY A 151 6.30 5.35 -13.44
CA GLY A 151 5.03 5.16 -12.75
C GLY A 151 4.38 6.49 -12.35
N HIS A 152 3.56 7.09 -13.24
CA HIS A 152 2.91 8.37 -13.00
C HIS A 152 1.44 8.16 -12.63
N TYR A 153 1.16 8.06 -11.33
CA TYR A 153 -0.18 7.80 -10.80
C TYR A 153 -0.69 8.96 -9.96
N ARG A 154 -2.00 9.19 -9.99
CA ARG A 154 -2.64 10.10 -9.05
C ARG A 154 -2.87 9.35 -7.73
N VAL A 155 -1.94 9.51 -6.78
CA VAL A 155 -1.99 8.83 -5.50
C VAL A 155 -2.72 9.68 -4.47
N LYS A 156 -3.66 9.09 -3.74
CA LYS A 156 -4.41 9.74 -2.65
C LYS A 156 -4.19 9.00 -1.34
N HIS A 157 -3.95 9.75 -0.27
CA HIS A 157 -3.97 9.18 1.07
C HIS A 157 -5.42 8.98 1.54
N ALA A 158 -5.68 7.89 2.27
CA ALA A 158 -7.05 7.52 2.67
C ALA A 158 -7.80 8.61 3.42
N VAL A 159 -7.10 9.39 4.26
CA VAL A 159 -7.71 10.51 5.02
C VAL A 159 -8.23 11.59 4.06
N ASP A 160 -7.43 11.98 3.08
CA ASP A 160 -7.82 12.99 2.10
C ASP A 160 -8.96 12.48 1.22
N PHE A 161 -8.89 11.22 0.79
CA PHE A 161 -9.93 10.60 -0.02
C PHE A 161 -11.28 10.54 0.72
N VAL A 162 -11.28 10.11 1.99
CA VAL A 162 -12.50 10.09 2.82
C VAL A 162 -13.04 11.50 3.05
N ASN A 163 -12.17 12.48 3.28
CA ASN A 163 -12.57 13.88 3.40
C ASN A 163 -13.23 14.41 2.11
N ASP A 164 -12.72 14.02 0.95
CA ASP A 164 -13.34 14.37 -0.34
C ASP A 164 -14.73 13.72 -0.46
N LEU A 165 -14.91 12.44 -0.06
CA LEU A 165 -16.21 11.76 -0.06
C LEU A 165 -17.23 12.45 0.87
N ILE A 166 -16.79 12.99 2.01
CA ILE A 166 -17.64 13.78 2.93
C ILE A 166 -18.04 15.10 2.27
N LYS A 167 -17.11 15.83 1.66
CA LYS A 167 -17.39 17.08 0.94
C LYS A 167 -18.36 16.89 -0.22
N GLU A 168 -18.24 15.76 -0.94
CA GLU A 168 -19.13 15.37 -2.02
C GLU A 168 -20.48 14.82 -1.54
N LYS A 169 -20.70 14.76 -0.21
CA LYS A 169 -21.91 14.20 0.43
C LYS A 169 -22.17 12.72 0.09
N LYS A 170 -21.17 12.00 -0.34
CA LYS A 170 -21.22 10.53 -0.51
C LYS A 170 -21.20 9.80 0.83
N ILE A 171 -20.63 10.44 1.85
CA ILE A 171 -20.68 10.02 3.24
C ILE A 171 -21.30 11.17 4.05
N VAL A 172 -22.36 10.85 4.77
CA VAL A 172 -23.00 11.81 5.68
C VAL A 172 -22.62 11.44 7.10
N LEU A 173 -22.07 12.42 7.83
CA LEU A 173 -21.81 12.30 9.26
C LEU A 173 -23.04 12.82 9.99
N ASP A 174 -23.75 11.95 10.70
CA ASP A 174 -25.01 12.24 11.38
C ASP A 174 -24.84 12.61 12.86
N THR A 175 -23.63 12.49 13.38
CA THR A 175 -23.30 12.85 14.77
C THR A 175 -22.03 13.69 14.85
N SER A 176 -22.08 14.76 15.64
CA SER A 176 -20.90 15.47 16.11
C SER A 176 -20.61 15.07 17.56
N VAL A 177 -19.40 14.59 17.81
CA VAL A 177 -18.95 14.31 19.19
C VAL A 177 -18.07 15.48 19.63
N PRO A 178 -18.50 16.32 20.59
CA PRO A 178 -17.70 17.44 21.08
C PRO A 178 -16.56 16.89 21.96
N LEU A 179 -15.43 16.56 21.35
CA LEU A 179 -14.24 16.10 22.04
C LEU A 179 -13.12 17.13 21.92
N ASN A 180 -12.43 17.38 23.02
CA ASN A 180 -11.12 18.03 22.99
C ASN A 180 -10.09 16.96 22.65
N ILE A 181 -9.46 17.08 21.47
CA ILE A 181 -8.44 16.14 21.00
C ILE A 181 -7.11 16.86 20.80
N THR A 182 -6.04 16.15 21.10
CA THR A 182 -4.68 16.57 20.78
C THR A 182 -4.06 15.50 19.89
N TYR A 183 -3.40 15.94 18.84
CA TYR A 183 -2.63 15.05 17.96
C TYR A 183 -1.15 15.10 18.37
N HIS A 184 -0.53 13.92 18.45
CA HIS A 184 0.89 13.76 18.63
C HIS A 184 1.43 12.85 17.52
N ASP A 185 2.50 13.31 16.85
CA ASP A 185 3.25 12.49 15.87
C ASP A 185 4.30 11.63 16.59
#